data_d1549dfc9b40f0c7f15abff9ee2435cb
#
_entry.id   d1549dfc9b40f0c7f15abff9ee2435cb
#
_cell.length_a   1.000
_cell.length_b   1.000
_cell.length_c   1.000
_cell.angle_alpha   90.00
_cell.angle_beta   90.00
_cell.angle_gamma   90.00
#
_symmetry.space_group_name_H-M   'P 1'
#
loop_
_entity.id
_entity.type
_entity.pdbx_description
1 polymer ?
#
loop_
_entity_poly.entity_id
_entity_poly.type
_entity_poly.pdbx_seq_one_letter_code
_entity_poly.pdbx_strand_id
1 'polypeptide(L)'
;MVGIYQMRLTMAKPNIWIIDTTIFLNILDIPGSNSDRATVLSEFKERIKAEDLFFLPFIVLVETGNPIAKLSGNLKYEKAKDFVDQIKSALNGVSPFTALKFPDKEELLQWIDDFPAKSSQGIGFGDYSIIRD
;
A
#
# COMPACT_ATOMS: atom_id res chain seq x y z
N MET A 1 5.56 7.61 -11.50
CA MET A 1 5.92 6.38 -10.78
C MET A 1 4.73 5.42 -10.81
N VAL A 2 4.97 4.21 -11.25
CA VAL A 2 3.94 3.17 -11.27
C VAL A 2 3.66 2.70 -9.85
N GLY A 3 2.40 2.57 -9.49
CA GLY A 3 2.00 2.05 -8.18
C GLY A 3 1.71 3.08 -7.11
N ILE A 4 1.80 4.36 -7.44
CA ILE A 4 1.31 5.42 -6.59
C ILE A 4 0.16 6.11 -7.30
N TYR A 5 -0.99 6.13 -6.64
CA TYR A 5 -2.18 6.80 -7.17
C TYR A 5 -2.35 8.11 -6.43
N GLN A 6 -2.31 9.22 -7.16
CA GLN A 6 -2.51 10.53 -6.57
C GLN A 6 -4.00 10.85 -6.46
N MET A 7 -4.40 11.23 -5.26
CA MET A 7 -5.73 11.79 -5.00
C MET A 7 -5.53 13.23 -4.59
N ARG A 8 -6.14 14.16 -5.31
CA ARG A 8 -6.01 15.58 -5.02
C ARG A 8 -7.32 16.13 -4.50
N LEU A 9 -7.27 16.68 -3.31
CA LEU A 9 -8.40 17.41 -2.74
C LEU A 9 -8.44 18.80 -3.37
N THR A 10 -9.61 19.20 -3.87
CA THR A 10 -9.75 20.42 -4.69
C THR A 10 -9.31 21.69 -4.00
N MET A 11 -9.45 21.77 -2.69
CA MET A 11 -9.16 22.99 -1.91
C MET A 11 -8.05 22.79 -0.91
N ALA A 12 -7.53 21.60 -0.81
CA ALA A 12 -6.60 21.27 0.25
C ALA A 12 -5.21 20.97 -0.27
N LYS A 13 -4.24 21.31 0.52
CA LYS A 13 -2.90 20.78 0.51
C LYS A 13 -2.72 20.09 1.84
N PRO A 14 -1.99 19.01 1.91
CA PRO A 14 -1.10 18.42 0.93
C PRO A 14 -1.81 17.48 -0.06
N ASN A 15 -1.03 16.91 -0.98
CA ASN A 15 -1.50 15.82 -1.83
C ASN A 15 -1.61 14.54 -1.01
N ILE A 16 -2.52 13.66 -1.43
CA ILE A 16 -2.67 12.33 -0.84
C ILE A 16 -2.24 11.31 -1.87
N TRP A 17 -1.37 10.40 -1.46
CA TRP A 17 -0.86 9.32 -2.31
C TRP A 17 -1.30 7.99 -1.74
N ILE A 18 -1.91 7.15 -2.56
CA ILE A 18 -2.26 5.78 -2.17
C ILE A 18 -1.11 4.87 -2.61
N ILE A 19 -0.55 4.16 -1.66
CA ILE A 19 0.59 3.27 -1.89
C ILE A 19 0.06 1.89 -2.26
N ASP A 20 0.44 1.37 -3.42
CA ASP A 20 0.08 0.00 -3.79
C ASP A 20 1.17 -0.99 -3.37
N THR A 21 0.89 -2.28 -3.60
CA THR A 21 1.77 -3.36 -3.19
C THR A 21 3.15 -3.27 -3.82
N THR A 22 3.25 -2.95 -5.10
CA THR A 22 4.54 -2.84 -5.81
C THR A 22 5.43 -1.80 -5.16
N ILE A 23 4.88 -0.64 -4.86
CA ILE A 23 5.63 0.44 -4.22
C ILE A 23 6.06 0.03 -2.81
N PHE A 24 5.17 -0.59 -2.05
CA PHE A 24 5.48 -1.00 -0.67
C PHE A 24 6.57 -2.07 -0.64
N LEU A 25 6.55 -3.02 -1.58
CA LEU A 25 7.61 -4.04 -1.71
C LEU A 25 8.97 -3.42 -2.02
N ASN A 26 9.01 -2.37 -2.83
CA ASN A 26 10.24 -1.62 -3.08
C ASN A 26 10.72 -0.90 -1.82
N ILE A 27 9.83 -0.27 -1.08
CA ILE A 27 10.19 0.42 0.17
C ILE A 27 10.76 -0.57 1.19
N LEU A 28 10.17 -1.76 1.31
CA LEU A 28 10.62 -2.80 2.21
C LEU A 28 11.89 -3.52 1.73
N ASP A 29 12.32 -3.26 0.50
CA ASP A 29 13.49 -3.91 -0.09
C ASP A 29 13.34 -5.43 -0.17
N ILE A 30 12.21 -5.87 -0.72
CA ILE A 30 11.95 -7.31 -0.86
C ILE A 30 12.66 -7.84 -2.11
N PRO A 31 13.63 -8.77 -1.98
CA PRO A 31 14.33 -9.33 -3.12
C PRO A 31 13.37 -9.91 -4.16
N GLY A 32 13.63 -9.63 -5.44
CA GLY A 32 12.75 -10.00 -6.54
C GLY A 32 11.63 -9.02 -6.80
N SER A 33 11.41 -8.06 -5.90
CA SER A 33 10.36 -7.04 -6.01
C SER A 33 10.89 -5.63 -5.70
N ASN A 34 12.20 -5.44 -5.83
CA ASN A 34 12.89 -4.20 -5.42
C ASN A 34 13.67 -3.54 -6.56
N SER A 35 13.34 -3.86 -7.81
CA SER A 35 14.10 -3.35 -8.96
C SER A 35 14.03 -1.83 -9.13
N ASP A 36 12.95 -1.20 -8.68
CA ASP A 36 12.75 0.24 -8.80
C ASP A 36 13.02 1.00 -7.51
N ARG A 37 13.65 0.36 -6.54
CA ARG A 37 13.82 0.90 -5.20
C ARG A 37 14.46 2.29 -5.18
N ALA A 38 15.52 2.52 -5.94
CA ALA A 38 16.21 3.81 -5.95
C ALA A 38 15.27 4.94 -6.36
N THR A 39 14.50 4.74 -7.44
CA THR A 39 13.52 5.70 -7.93
C THR A 39 12.40 5.91 -6.92
N VAL A 40 11.87 4.80 -6.37
CA VAL A 40 10.79 4.85 -5.39
C VAL A 40 11.20 5.63 -4.15
N LEU A 41 12.37 5.33 -3.60
CA LEU A 41 12.86 6.03 -2.40
C LEU A 41 13.12 7.51 -2.66
N SER A 42 13.66 7.84 -3.84
CA SER A 42 13.92 9.23 -4.21
C SER A 42 12.62 10.03 -4.24
N GLU A 43 11.60 9.52 -4.91
CA GLU A 43 10.31 10.19 -4.99
C GLU A 43 9.62 10.25 -3.62
N PHE A 44 9.71 9.17 -2.86
CA PHE A 44 9.12 9.11 -1.52
C PHE A 44 9.71 10.20 -0.61
N LYS A 45 11.03 10.38 -0.64
CA LYS A 45 11.69 11.42 0.15
C LYS A 45 11.23 12.82 -0.25
N GLU A 46 11.07 13.07 -1.55
CA GLU A 46 10.58 14.37 -2.01
C GLU A 46 9.15 14.63 -1.56
N ARG A 47 8.28 13.62 -1.61
CA ARG A 47 6.90 13.76 -1.14
C ARG A 47 6.83 13.99 0.36
N ILE A 48 7.71 13.34 1.13
CA ILE A 48 7.79 13.60 2.58
C ILE A 48 8.19 15.04 2.85
N LYS A 49 9.17 15.58 2.11
CA LYS A 49 9.59 16.98 2.25
C LYS A 49 8.47 17.95 1.89
N ALA A 50 7.62 17.58 0.94
CA ALA A 50 6.47 18.37 0.55
C ALA A 50 5.30 18.26 1.55
N GLU A 51 5.46 17.46 2.60
CA GLU A 51 4.46 17.21 3.63
C GLU A 51 3.20 16.54 3.07
N ASP A 52 3.37 15.76 2.00
CA ASP A 52 2.29 14.97 1.43
C ASP A 52 1.91 13.83 2.38
N LEU A 53 0.68 13.36 2.24
CA LEU A 53 0.15 12.25 3.03
C LEU A 53 0.21 10.95 2.23
N PHE A 54 0.48 9.86 2.91
CA PHE A 54 0.56 8.53 2.29
C PHE A 54 -0.44 7.61 2.96
N PHE A 55 -1.33 7.03 2.17
CA PHE A 55 -2.34 6.11 2.66
C PHE A 55 -1.94 4.68 2.25
N LEU A 56 -1.91 3.79 3.23
CA LEU A 56 -1.56 2.38 3.02
C LEU A 56 -2.83 1.54 3.19
N PRO A 57 -3.45 1.09 2.07
CA PRO A 57 -4.70 0.34 2.14
C PRO A 57 -4.52 -1.03 2.81
N PHE A 58 -5.58 -1.52 3.45
CA PHE A 58 -5.56 -2.83 4.09
C PHE A 58 -5.17 -3.95 3.12
N ILE A 59 -5.71 -3.92 1.90
CA ILE A 59 -5.44 -5.00 0.94
C ILE A 59 -3.94 -5.09 0.58
N VAL A 60 -3.21 -3.98 0.64
CA VAL A 60 -1.78 -3.96 0.37
C VAL A 60 -1.03 -4.79 1.41
N LEU A 61 -1.48 -4.79 2.67
CA LEU A 61 -0.89 -5.63 3.70
C LEU A 61 -1.04 -7.11 3.37
N VAL A 62 -2.23 -7.49 2.94
CA VAL A 62 -2.52 -8.88 2.58
C VAL A 62 -1.64 -9.32 1.42
N GLU A 63 -1.58 -8.51 0.37
CA GLU A 63 -0.80 -8.83 -0.82
C GLU A 63 0.71 -8.81 -0.58
N THR A 64 1.18 -7.94 0.30
CA THR A 64 2.61 -7.83 0.62
C THR A 64 3.13 -9.08 1.35
N GLY A 65 2.31 -9.71 2.16
CA GLY A 65 2.70 -10.91 2.89
C GLY A 65 3.10 -12.08 1.99
N ASN A 66 2.50 -12.17 0.81
CA ASN A 66 2.76 -13.31 -0.09
C ASN A 66 4.21 -13.35 -0.63
N PRO A 67 4.77 -12.29 -1.21
CA PRO A 67 6.16 -12.31 -1.64
C PRO A 67 7.14 -12.54 -0.49
N ILE A 68 6.85 -12.01 0.68
CA ILE A 68 7.70 -12.20 1.86
C ILE A 68 7.73 -13.68 2.26
N ALA A 69 6.58 -14.33 2.29
CA ALA A 69 6.47 -15.74 2.66
C ALA A 69 7.20 -16.66 1.70
N LYS A 70 7.47 -16.20 0.49
CA LYS A 70 8.20 -16.98 -0.54
C LYS A 70 9.72 -16.81 -0.46
N LEU A 71 10.23 -15.93 0.39
CA LEU A 71 11.66 -15.78 0.58
C LEU A 71 12.24 -17.01 1.30
N SER A 72 13.58 -17.15 1.25
CA SER A 72 14.27 -18.31 1.82
C SER A 72 15.06 -17.93 3.07
N GLY A 73 15.25 -18.90 3.96
CA GLY A 73 16.14 -18.79 5.10
C GLY A 73 15.82 -17.65 6.05
N ASN A 74 16.87 -17.10 6.64
CA ASN A 74 16.75 -16.01 7.63
C ASN A 74 16.16 -14.73 7.03
N LEU A 75 16.33 -14.53 5.74
CA LEU A 75 15.81 -13.33 5.05
C LEU A 75 14.29 -13.26 5.13
N LYS A 76 13.61 -14.40 5.08
CA LYS A 76 12.16 -14.45 5.25
C LYS A 76 11.74 -13.85 6.59
N TYR A 77 12.38 -14.26 7.66
CA TYR A 77 12.08 -13.74 9.00
C TYR A 77 12.41 -12.25 9.12
N GLU A 78 13.57 -11.84 8.64
CA GLU A 78 14.01 -10.44 8.70
C GLU A 78 13.05 -9.52 7.96
N LYS A 79 12.65 -9.90 6.75
CA LYS A 79 11.72 -9.07 5.97
C LYS A 79 10.31 -9.10 6.54
N ALA A 80 9.87 -10.22 7.08
CA ALA A 80 8.60 -10.29 7.79
C ALA A 80 8.59 -9.36 9.00
N LYS A 81 9.71 -9.30 9.72
CA LYS A 81 9.85 -8.40 10.87
C LYS A 81 9.82 -6.93 10.44
N ASP A 82 10.56 -6.58 9.38
CA ASP A 82 10.54 -5.22 8.84
C ASP A 82 9.11 -4.80 8.45
N PHE A 83 8.41 -5.71 7.80
CA PHE A 83 7.02 -5.50 7.40
C PHE A 83 6.13 -5.22 8.62
N VAL A 84 6.22 -6.07 9.64
CA VAL A 84 5.44 -5.91 10.87
C VAL A 84 5.77 -4.59 11.56
N ASP A 85 7.05 -4.23 11.63
CA ASP A 85 7.48 -2.99 12.27
C ASP A 85 6.91 -1.76 11.56
N GLN A 86 6.87 -1.77 10.21
CA GLN A 86 6.28 -0.68 9.44
C GLN A 86 4.78 -0.55 9.70
N ILE A 87 4.07 -1.68 9.77
CA ILE A 87 2.63 -1.66 10.03
C ILE A 87 2.35 -1.14 11.44
N LYS A 88 3.09 -1.62 12.44
CA LYS A 88 2.94 -1.14 13.81
C LYS A 88 3.18 0.36 13.90
N SER A 89 4.22 0.86 13.22
CA SER A 89 4.52 2.30 13.19
C SER A 89 3.38 3.09 12.55
N ALA A 90 2.81 2.59 11.46
CA ALA A 90 1.67 3.24 10.80
C ALA A 90 0.45 3.29 11.70
N LEU A 91 0.15 2.18 12.38
CA LEU A 91 -0.99 2.12 13.31
C LEU A 91 -0.80 3.02 14.51
N ASN A 92 0.43 3.22 14.96
CA ASN A 92 0.76 4.08 16.11
C ASN A 92 0.99 5.54 15.71
N GLY A 93 0.83 5.90 14.45
CA GLY A 93 0.98 7.27 13.99
C GLY A 93 2.40 7.82 13.99
N VAL A 94 3.41 6.96 14.00
CA VAL A 94 4.84 7.35 14.03
C VAL A 94 5.57 7.03 12.73
N SER A 95 4.82 6.80 11.65
CA SER A 95 5.32 6.49 10.32
C SER A 95 4.85 7.56 9.35
N PRO A 96 5.48 7.72 8.18
CA PRO A 96 4.96 8.57 7.12
C PRO A 96 3.59 8.14 6.60
N PHE A 97 3.22 6.87 6.82
CA PHE A 97 1.95 6.34 6.35
C PHE A 97 0.80 6.73 7.28
N THR A 98 -0.34 7.09 6.71
CA THR A 98 -1.55 7.35 7.49
C THR A 98 -2.13 6.04 8.01
N ALA A 99 -2.99 6.15 9.02
CA ALA A 99 -3.62 5.00 9.64
C ALA A 99 -4.33 4.12 8.62
N LEU A 100 -4.22 2.82 8.82
CA LEU A 100 -4.84 1.83 7.96
C LEU A 100 -6.34 1.78 8.22
N LYS A 101 -7.09 1.58 7.14
CA LYS A 101 -8.53 1.41 7.23
C LYS A 101 -8.87 -0.05 6.97
N PHE A 102 -9.58 -0.66 7.92
CA PHE A 102 -10.08 -2.03 7.77
C PHE A 102 -11.54 -1.95 7.36
N PRO A 103 -11.97 -2.73 6.35
CA PRO A 103 -13.37 -2.76 5.98
C PRO A 103 -14.20 -3.41 7.08
N ASP A 104 -15.36 -2.84 7.41
CA ASP A 104 -16.33 -3.50 8.24
C ASP A 104 -17.14 -4.51 7.40
N LYS A 105 -18.05 -5.22 8.05
CA LYS A 105 -18.85 -6.24 7.37
C LYS A 105 -19.71 -5.63 6.25
N GLU A 106 -20.29 -4.48 6.49
CA GLU A 106 -21.16 -3.83 5.51
C GLU A 106 -20.37 -3.36 4.29
N GLU A 107 -19.21 -2.74 4.51
CA GLU A 107 -18.34 -2.33 3.42
C GLU A 107 -17.86 -3.52 2.60
N LEU A 108 -17.47 -4.61 3.26
CA LEU A 108 -17.03 -5.81 2.57
C LEU A 108 -18.16 -6.42 1.73
N LEU A 109 -19.37 -6.48 2.27
CA LEU A 109 -20.54 -6.97 1.51
C LEU A 109 -20.79 -6.09 0.28
N GLN A 110 -20.67 -4.78 0.41
CA GLN A 110 -20.80 -3.87 -0.71
C GLN A 110 -19.75 -4.14 -1.79
N TRP A 111 -18.51 -4.34 -1.41
CA TRP A 111 -17.44 -4.65 -2.36
C TRP A 111 -17.72 -5.97 -3.09
N ILE A 112 -18.19 -6.98 -2.37
CA ILE A 112 -18.52 -8.28 -2.95
C ILE A 112 -19.68 -8.14 -3.96
N ASP A 113 -20.70 -7.39 -3.60
CA ASP A 113 -21.86 -7.18 -4.48
C ASP A 113 -21.50 -6.41 -5.75
N ASP A 114 -20.56 -5.46 -5.64
CA ASP A 114 -20.14 -4.63 -6.78
C ASP A 114 -19.11 -5.32 -7.67
N PHE A 115 -18.43 -6.33 -7.16
CA PHE A 115 -17.31 -6.95 -7.87
C PHE A 115 -17.67 -7.55 -9.22
N PRO A 116 -18.81 -8.24 -9.41
CA PRO A 116 -19.13 -8.80 -10.73
C PRO A 116 -19.13 -7.75 -11.84
N ALA A 117 -19.67 -6.57 -11.59
CA ALA A 117 -19.65 -5.48 -12.56
C ALA A 117 -18.23 -4.97 -12.80
N LYS A 118 -17.43 -4.85 -11.74
CA LYS A 118 -16.05 -4.40 -11.84
C LYS A 118 -15.17 -5.43 -12.53
N SER A 119 -15.39 -6.71 -12.25
CA SER A 119 -14.71 -7.81 -12.93
C SER A 119 -14.97 -7.78 -14.44
N SER A 120 -16.19 -7.46 -14.84
CA SER A 120 -16.55 -7.31 -16.26
C SER A 120 -15.78 -6.18 -16.94
N GLN A 121 -15.30 -5.21 -16.18
CA GLN A 121 -14.47 -4.11 -16.66
C GLN A 121 -12.96 -4.42 -16.55
N GLY A 122 -12.61 -5.65 -16.16
CA GLY A 122 -11.20 -6.06 -16.00
C GLY A 122 -10.55 -5.59 -14.70
N ILE A 123 -11.35 -5.15 -13.72
CA ILE A 123 -10.83 -4.68 -12.42
C ILE A 123 -10.85 -5.83 -11.42
N GLY A 124 -9.67 -6.17 -10.87
CA GLY A 124 -9.55 -7.19 -9.84
C GLY A 124 -10.05 -6.71 -8.49
N PHE A 125 -10.36 -7.66 -7.60
CA PHE A 125 -10.94 -7.34 -6.29
C PHE A 125 -10.00 -6.46 -5.44
N GLY A 126 -8.70 -6.74 -5.47
CA GLY A 126 -7.71 -5.95 -4.75
C GLY A 126 -7.66 -4.50 -5.24
N ASP A 127 -7.63 -4.31 -6.56
CA ASP A 127 -7.63 -2.98 -7.16
C ASP A 127 -8.91 -2.21 -6.83
N TYR A 128 -10.04 -2.90 -6.84
CA TYR A 128 -11.31 -2.29 -6.48
C TYR A 128 -11.31 -1.82 -5.02
N SER A 129 -10.75 -2.61 -4.12
CA SER A 129 -10.68 -2.23 -2.71
C SER A 129 -9.81 -0.97 -2.50
N ILE A 130 -8.72 -0.82 -3.27
CA ILE A 130 -7.88 0.39 -3.24
C ILE A 130 -8.68 1.60 -3.71
N ILE A 131 -9.42 1.47 -4.79
CA ILE A 131 -10.24 2.56 -5.33
C ILE A 131 -11.32 2.99 -4.33
N ARG A 132 -11.89 2.02 -3.60
CA ARG A 132 -12.92 2.28 -2.61
C ARG A 132 -12.40 2.97 -1.35
N ASP A 133 -11.19 2.63 -0.96
CA ASP A 133 -10.56 3.23 0.21
C ASP A 133 -10.23 4.71 -0.03
#